data_4c1a36da60052ea93056526e41f78d9f
#
_entry.id   4c1a36da60052ea93056526e41f78d9f
#
_cell.length_a   1.000
_cell.length_b   1.000
_cell.length_c   1.000
_cell.angle_alpha   90.00
_cell.angle_beta   90.00
_cell.angle_gamma   90.00
#
_symmetry.space_group_name_H-M   'P 1'
#
loop_
_entity.id
_entity.type
_entity.pdbx_description
1 polymer ?
#
loop_
_entity_poly.entity_id
_entity_poly.type
_entity_poly.pdbx_seq_one_letter_code
_entity_poly.pdbx_strand_id
1 'polypeptide(L)'
;MKKIINFILSLLICSTAIACGNEVPLELKEATVAEGICKLFVEKKYEAAFTRMNESYRAGTTLEKFQSEIETYFADATEIKKNKMELIDENNSFYSILCSLKTNGGNKYCNYIFSKGNLFPVGVNFLSEKPKITKNENSTTDFPIVKSGDFDLTLALGEDSLKDLCSDYFKLGCGIYGYNMETNAINHKEYMEVAKKHFNSCTLTNLMKPVYVLSEYDSIDNFESGNSEPVLNFQVIEDTLKWCKENNVQMRGHTLVWHTQAPRWFFCQGYDSSNDLVGREEMIERLDSFTKQYMGYVQEKFPGVVYCWDVVNEAVDPSKGDKNTNFMCRIVNDNQENYWYSTIGPDYPEVAFKIARKYAAEGVKLFYNDYGTVDKTKRKYIYNLCKDLKEKGLIDGIGMQSYWDMKNPKLEDIKEAIELYASLDVEIQLTEWSMSAKEVSEKGFAEQAERYASIFRLLKQLDTQGGGKANITCVSFFGVMDGYTLYGNDTTNSRLFDKDLQPKPVFYSVSDTFKMFY
;
A
#
# COMPACT_ATOMS: atom_id res chain seq x y z
N MET A 1 10.59 28.82 15.79
CA MET A 1 9.28 28.93 15.14
C MET A 1 9.33 29.01 13.60
N LYS A 2 10.31 29.62 12.95
CA LYS A 2 10.41 29.64 11.46
C LYS A 2 10.89 28.33 10.79
N LYS A 3 11.39 27.33 11.53
CA LYS A 3 12.03 26.14 10.94
C LYS A 3 11.08 24.97 10.61
N ILE A 4 9.91 24.89 11.18
CA ILE A 4 8.98 23.76 10.94
C ILE A 4 8.03 24.11 9.77
N ILE A 5 7.63 25.36 9.65
CA ILE A 5 6.85 25.86 8.51
C ILE A 5 7.66 25.80 7.20
N ASN A 6 8.99 26.00 7.29
CA ASN A 6 9.88 25.93 6.13
C ASN A 6 10.15 24.51 5.61
N PHE A 7 9.82 23.45 6.36
CA PHE A 7 10.04 22.09 5.87
C PHE A 7 8.97 21.64 4.86
N ILE A 8 7.77 22.19 4.99
CA ILE A 8 6.68 21.94 4.02
C ILE A 8 6.81 22.89 2.79
N LEU A 9 7.40 24.08 2.98
CA LEU A 9 7.58 25.05 1.90
C LEU A 9 8.65 24.65 0.86
N SER A 10 9.59 23.76 1.21
CA SER A 10 10.66 23.32 0.28
C SER A 10 10.22 22.18 -0.65
N LEU A 11 9.00 21.69 -0.52
CA LEU A 11 8.46 20.56 -1.29
C LEU A 11 7.54 20.99 -2.46
N LEU A 12 7.37 22.26 -2.68
CA LEU A 12 6.43 22.74 -3.68
C LEU A 12 7.08 23.72 -4.62
N ILE A 13 7.58 23.26 -5.71
CA ILE A 13 7.61 23.99 -6.99
C ILE A 13 8.04 23.00 -8.08
N CYS A 14 7.13 22.48 -8.84
CA CYS A 14 7.35 22.18 -10.24
C CYS A 14 6.09 22.22 -11.05
N SER A 15 6.08 23.08 -11.97
CA SER A 15 5.00 23.43 -12.86
C SER A 15 5.03 22.57 -14.11
N THR A 16 3.87 22.08 -14.50
CA THR A 16 3.54 22.02 -15.92
C THR A 16 2.32 22.90 -16.17
N ALA A 17 2.43 23.72 -17.18
CA ALA A 17 1.62 24.84 -17.53
C ALA A 17 0.11 24.59 -17.42
N ILE A 18 -0.53 25.20 -16.43
CA ILE A 18 -1.87 25.73 -16.62
C ILE A 18 -1.76 27.24 -16.39
N ALA A 19 -1.94 27.96 -17.47
CA ALA A 19 -1.85 29.40 -17.50
C ALA A 19 -3.00 30.04 -16.72
N CYS A 20 -2.66 31.10 -16.01
CA CYS A 20 -3.54 32.19 -15.61
C CYS A 20 -4.86 31.82 -14.92
N GLY A 21 -4.92 32.06 -13.60
CA GLY A 21 -6.13 32.45 -12.87
C GLY A 21 -7.43 31.71 -13.23
N ASN A 22 -7.34 30.46 -13.60
CA ASN A 22 -8.51 29.66 -13.92
C ASN A 22 -9.26 29.36 -12.63
N GLU A 23 -10.57 29.55 -12.65
CA GLU A 23 -11.44 29.00 -11.62
C GLU A 23 -11.22 27.50 -11.61
N VAL A 24 -11.01 26.92 -10.42
CA VAL A 24 -10.94 25.47 -10.26
C VAL A 24 -12.22 24.91 -10.83
N PRO A 25 -12.19 23.94 -11.73
CA PRO A 25 -13.42 23.31 -12.21
C PRO A 25 -14.25 22.84 -11.02
N LEU A 26 -15.55 23.07 -11.05
CA LEU A 26 -16.51 22.69 -10.00
C LEU A 26 -16.52 21.18 -9.66
N GLU A 27 -15.82 20.38 -10.45
CA GLU A 27 -15.69 18.93 -10.34
C GLU A 27 -14.52 18.47 -9.45
N LEU A 28 -13.63 19.37 -9.01
CA LEU A 28 -12.58 19.00 -8.08
C LEU A 28 -13.15 18.89 -6.67
N LYS A 29 -13.32 17.66 -6.18
CA LYS A 29 -13.79 17.36 -4.82
C LYS A 29 -12.94 18.04 -3.74
N GLU A 30 -11.65 18.16 -3.98
CA GLU A 30 -10.68 18.79 -3.08
C GLU A 30 -10.90 20.31 -2.93
N ALA A 31 -11.41 20.96 -3.95
CA ALA A 31 -11.81 22.38 -3.86
C ALA A 31 -12.98 22.55 -2.89
N THR A 32 -13.92 21.60 -2.90
CA THR A 32 -15.05 21.57 -1.98
C THR A 32 -14.59 21.33 -0.53
N VAL A 33 -13.62 20.42 -0.34
CA VAL A 33 -13.00 20.16 0.97
C VAL A 33 -12.29 21.40 1.49
N ALA A 34 -11.45 22.05 0.68
CA ALA A 34 -10.75 23.28 1.06
C ALA A 34 -11.73 24.40 1.46
N GLU A 35 -12.82 24.56 0.70
CA GLU A 35 -13.90 25.51 1.03
C GLU A 35 -14.56 25.16 2.37
N GLY A 36 -14.90 23.90 2.58
CA GLY A 36 -15.50 23.41 3.82
C GLY A 36 -14.63 23.68 5.04
N ILE A 37 -13.31 23.41 4.94
CA ILE A 37 -12.35 23.70 6.02
C ILE A 37 -12.29 25.22 6.30
N CYS A 38 -12.28 26.07 5.28
CA CYS A 38 -12.31 27.53 5.47
C CYS A 38 -13.57 28.00 6.22
N LYS A 39 -14.73 27.41 5.94
CA LYS A 39 -15.98 27.71 6.67
C LYS A 39 -15.84 27.35 8.14
N LEU A 40 -15.29 26.18 8.44
CA LEU A 40 -15.04 25.74 9.83
C LEU A 40 -14.08 26.67 10.58
N PHE A 41 -13.08 27.24 9.92
CA PHE A 41 -12.17 28.23 10.52
C PHE A 41 -12.93 29.48 10.99
N VAL A 42 -13.78 30.03 10.13
CA VAL A 42 -14.56 31.24 10.45
C VAL A 42 -15.65 30.95 11.48
N GLU A 43 -16.22 29.74 11.47
CA GLU A 43 -17.18 29.27 12.45
C GLU A 43 -16.52 28.87 13.80
N LYS A 44 -15.20 28.93 13.89
CA LYS A 44 -14.41 28.54 15.07
C LYS A 44 -14.57 27.06 15.48
N LYS A 45 -14.86 26.21 14.51
CA LYS A 45 -14.97 24.74 14.68
C LYS A 45 -13.63 24.08 14.37
N TYR A 46 -12.62 24.37 15.19
CA TYR A 46 -11.22 24.03 14.92
C TYR A 46 -10.95 22.53 14.93
N GLU A 47 -11.60 21.79 15.81
CA GLU A 47 -11.47 20.33 15.89
C GLU A 47 -12.03 19.67 14.62
N ALA A 48 -13.24 20.08 14.17
CA ALA A 48 -13.82 19.60 12.93
C ALA A 48 -12.97 19.98 11.70
N ALA A 49 -12.31 21.13 11.71
CA ALA A 49 -11.38 21.52 10.66
C ALA A 49 -10.09 20.70 10.71
N PHE A 50 -9.56 20.42 11.90
CA PHE A 50 -8.36 19.62 12.09
C PHE A 50 -8.54 18.18 11.63
N THR A 51 -9.69 17.59 11.91
CA THR A 51 -10.02 16.23 11.46
C THR A 51 -10.11 16.11 9.93
N ARG A 52 -10.39 17.22 9.23
CA ARG A 52 -10.39 17.31 7.76
C ARG A 52 -9.00 17.60 7.16
N MET A 53 -7.94 17.58 7.96
CA MET A 53 -6.57 17.56 7.48
C MET A 53 -6.08 16.12 7.38
N ASN A 54 -5.20 15.84 6.42
CA ASN A 54 -4.63 14.50 6.26
C ASN A 54 -3.94 14.00 7.53
N GLU A 55 -3.93 12.69 7.74
CA GLU A 55 -3.33 12.05 8.91
C GLU A 55 -1.85 12.42 9.09
N SER A 56 -1.07 12.50 8.00
CA SER A 56 0.33 12.93 8.07
C SER A 56 0.50 14.37 8.56
N TYR A 57 -0.43 15.26 8.23
CA TYR A 57 -0.46 16.62 8.77
C TYR A 57 -0.77 16.60 10.27
N ARG A 58 -1.82 15.86 10.66
CA ARG A 58 -2.23 15.72 12.08
C ARG A 58 -1.16 15.08 12.95
N ALA A 59 -0.39 14.14 12.42
CA ALA A 59 0.75 13.54 13.12
C ALA A 59 1.92 14.53 13.35
N GLY A 60 2.03 15.54 12.49
CA GLY A 60 3.08 16.56 12.53
C GLY A 60 2.76 17.80 13.37
N THR A 61 1.51 17.96 13.86
CA THR A 61 1.08 19.11 14.66
C THR A 61 0.01 18.72 15.69
N THR A 62 -0.23 19.59 16.68
CA THR A 62 -1.31 19.37 17.67
C THR A 62 -2.53 20.23 17.35
N LEU A 63 -3.70 19.81 17.84
CA LEU A 63 -4.93 20.59 17.70
C LEU A 63 -4.79 22.00 18.31
N GLU A 64 -4.15 22.14 19.47
CA GLU A 64 -3.95 23.44 20.12
C GLU A 64 -3.09 24.37 19.26
N LYS A 65 -2.05 23.82 18.64
CA LYS A 65 -1.18 24.60 17.75
C LYS A 65 -1.91 25.02 16.49
N PHE A 66 -2.64 24.10 15.85
CA PHE A 66 -3.48 24.35 14.71
C PHE A 66 -4.54 25.43 15.00
N GLN A 67 -5.27 25.29 16.12
CA GLN A 67 -6.24 26.26 16.59
C GLN A 67 -5.62 27.64 16.80
N SER A 68 -4.48 27.73 17.50
CA SER A 68 -3.80 29.00 17.77
C SER A 68 -3.38 29.74 16.50
N GLU A 69 -2.93 29.01 15.48
CA GLU A 69 -2.57 29.60 14.18
C GLU A 69 -3.80 30.18 13.47
N ILE A 70 -4.93 29.45 13.49
CA ILE A 70 -6.19 29.90 12.87
C ILE A 70 -6.76 31.10 13.62
N GLU A 71 -6.83 31.04 14.94
CA GLU A 71 -7.33 32.13 15.77
C GLU A 71 -6.55 33.43 15.56
N THR A 72 -5.23 33.31 15.40
CA THR A 72 -4.37 34.44 15.08
C THR A 72 -4.65 35.00 13.70
N TYR A 73 -4.82 34.13 12.70
CA TYR A 73 -5.00 34.56 11.31
C TYR A 73 -6.41 35.08 11.03
N PHE A 74 -7.44 34.51 11.65
CA PHE A 74 -8.85 34.87 11.48
C PHE A 74 -9.41 35.71 12.64
N ALA A 75 -8.58 36.31 13.47
CA ALA A 75 -8.99 37.08 14.66
C ALA A 75 -10.07 38.14 14.36
N ASP A 76 -10.01 38.75 13.20
CA ASP A 76 -10.88 39.82 12.71
C ASP A 76 -11.98 39.35 11.75
N ALA A 77 -12.08 38.04 11.49
CA ALA A 77 -13.02 37.46 10.53
C ALA A 77 -14.06 36.60 11.23
N THR A 78 -15.33 36.98 11.10
CA THR A 78 -16.49 36.27 11.65
C THR A 78 -17.50 35.85 10.57
N GLU A 79 -17.26 36.25 9.30
CA GLU A 79 -18.15 35.96 8.18
C GLU A 79 -17.38 35.93 6.86
N ILE A 80 -17.65 34.94 6.03
CA ILE A 80 -17.18 34.88 4.63
C ILE A 80 -18.25 35.49 3.74
N LYS A 81 -17.93 36.63 3.13
CA LYS A 81 -18.83 37.33 2.18
C LYS A 81 -18.73 36.79 0.76
N LYS A 82 -17.55 36.30 0.39
CA LYS A 82 -17.26 35.72 -0.93
C LYS A 82 -16.00 34.89 -0.83
N ASN A 83 -15.98 33.76 -1.53
CA ASN A 83 -14.80 32.92 -1.70
C ASN A 83 -14.51 32.67 -3.19
N LYS A 84 -13.26 32.35 -3.46
CA LYS A 84 -12.81 31.89 -4.77
C LYS A 84 -11.74 30.83 -4.57
N MET A 85 -11.90 29.69 -5.25
CA MET A 85 -10.91 28.63 -5.31
C MET A 85 -10.14 28.73 -6.61
N GLU A 86 -8.82 28.66 -6.52
CA GLU A 86 -7.93 28.71 -7.68
C GLU A 86 -6.87 27.62 -7.54
N LEU A 87 -6.74 26.78 -8.57
CA LEU A 87 -5.60 25.88 -8.68
C LEU A 87 -4.38 26.76 -9.04
N ILE A 88 -3.39 26.83 -8.15
CA ILE A 88 -2.26 27.73 -8.32
C ILE A 88 -0.95 27.04 -8.63
N ASP A 89 -0.86 25.75 -8.31
CA ASP A 89 0.30 24.93 -8.61
C ASP A 89 -0.11 23.47 -8.71
N GLU A 90 0.54 22.74 -9.61
CA GLU A 90 0.32 21.31 -9.80
C GLU A 90 1.62 20.66 -10.28
N ASN A 91 1.97 19.57 -9.64
CA ASN A 91 3.05 18.70 -10.09
C ASN A 91 2.58 17.23 -10.09
N ASN A 92 3.49 16.30 -10.31
CA ASN A 92 3.15 14.89 -10.44
C ASN A 92 2.58 14.25 -9.15
N SER A 93 2.87 14.81 -7.97
CA SER A 93 2.51 14.22 -6.68
C SER A 93 1.54 15.07 -5.87
N PHE A 94 1.53 16.38 -6.14
CA PHE A 94 0.77 17.35 -5.34
C PHE A 94 0.13 18.38 -6.24
N TYR A 95 -0.92 18.98 -5.75
CA TYR A 95 -1.45 20.25 -6.28
C TYR A 95 -1.84 21.18 -5.15
N SER A 96 -1.93 22.43 -5.47
CA SER A 96 -2.11 23.50 -4.52
C SER A 96 -3.34 24.32 -4.89
N ILE A 97 -4.32 24.35 -3.97
CA ILE A 97 -5.55 25.12 -4.13
C ILE A 97 -5.50 26.35 -3.23
N LEU A 98 -5.52 27.52 -3.85
CA LEU A 98 -5.64 28.78 -3.15
C LEU A 98 -7.10 29.10 -2.90
N CYS A 99 -7.47 29.19 -1.65
CA CYS A 99 -8.75 29.72 -1.20
C CYS A 99 -8.61 31.22 -0.89
N SER A 100 -9.19 32.05 -1.73
CA SER A 100 -9.24 33.50 -1.52
C SER A 100 -10.57 33.88 -0.91
N LEU A 101 -10.55 34.36 0.34
CA LEU A 101 -11.74 34.70 1.11
C LEU A 101 -11.88 36.21 1.25
N LYS A 102 -13.05 36.75 0.90
CA LYS A 102 -13.43 38.13 1.28
C LYS A 102 -14.25 38.03 2.55
N THR A 103 -13.70 38.46 3.67
CA THR A 103 -14.37 38.46 4.97
C THR A 103 -14.76 39.89 5.39
N ASN A 104 -15.46 40.01 6.51
CA ASN A 104 -15.75 41.30 7.14
C ASN A 104 -14.46 41.96 7.72
N GLY A 105 -13.44 41.18 8.01
CA GLY A 105 -12.10 41.62 8.47
C GLY A 105 -11.06 41.80 7.37
N GLY A 106 -11.47 41.79 6.09
CA GLY A 106 -10.56 41.95 4.95
C GLY A 106 -10.40 40.69 4.11
N ASN A 107 -9.41 40.68 3.25
CA ASN A 107 -9.10 39.49 2.42
C ASN A 107 -8.19 38.53 3.19
N LYS A 108 -8.52 37.24 3.12
CA LYS A 108 -7.73 36.14 3.67
C LYS A 108 -7.39 35.15 2.57
N TYR A 109 -6.21 34.52 2.67
CA TYR A 109 -5.73 33.59 1.67
C TYR A 109 -5.20 32.34 2.35
N CYS A 110 -5.84 31.20 2.06
CA CYS A 110 -5.43 29.88 2.57
C CYS A 110 -4.98 29.04 1.38
N ASN A 111 -3.73 28.64 1.38
CA ASN A 111 -3.20 27.74 0.37
C ASN A 111 -3.18 26.33 0.90
N TYR A 112 -4.02 25.47 0.36
CA TYR A 112 -4.12 24.05 0.69
C TYR A 112 -3.27 23.24 -0.26
N ILE A 113 -2.52 22.30 0.31
CA ILE A 113 -1.67 21.37 -0.43
C ILE A 113 -2.32 20.00 -0.35
N PHE A 114 -2.62 19.42 -1.50
CA PHE A 114 -3.19 18.09 -1.62
C PHE A 114 -2.17 17.14 -2.26
N SER A 115 -2.06 15.94 -1.73
CA SER A 115 -1.41 14.84 -2.43
C SER A 115 -2.41 14.25 -3.43
N LYS A 116 -2.01 14.02 -4.67
CA LYS A 116 -2.90 13.43 -5.67
C LYS A 116 -3.46 12.07 -5.20
N GLY A 117 -4.75 11.88 -5.40
CA GLY A 117 -5.48 10.72 -4.90
C GLY A 117 -5.86 10.78 -3.41
N ASN A 118 -5.61 11.92 -2.73
CA ASN A 118 -6.03 12.13 -1.36
C ASN A 118 -6.94 13.36 -1.27
N LEU A 119 -8.14 13.16 -0.73
CA LEU A 119 -9.15 14.22 -0.60
C LEU A 119 -8.86 15.24 0.49
N PHE A 120 -8.02 14.87 1.48
CA PHE A 120 -7.69 15.76 2.58
C PHE A 120 -6.34 16.42 2.37
N PRO A 121 -6.23 17.74 2.65
CA PRO A 121 -4.99 18.45 2.45
C PRO A 121 -3.89 17.95 3.40
N VAL A 122 -2.71 17.74 2.85
CA VAL A 122 -1.49 17.40 3.60
C VAL A 122 -0.80 18.63 4.18
N GLY A 123 -1.32 19.83 3.88
CA GLY A 123 -0.83 21.09 4.42
C GLY A 123 -1.77 22.25 4.15
N VAL A 124 -1.72 23.26 5.01
CA VAL A 124 -2.36 24.56 4.81
C VAL A 124 -1.41 25.67 5.20
N ASN A 125 -1.32 26.69 4.36
CA ASN A 125 -0.53 27.89 4.62
C ASN A 125 -1.45 29.12 4.64
N PHE A 126 -1.33 29.92 5.69
CA PHE A 126 -2.03 31.19 5.82
C PHE A 126 -1.14 32.32 5.26
N LEU A 127 -1.63 33.01 4.24
CA LEU A 127 -0.84 33.99 3.50
C LEU A 127 -1.34 35.42 3.77
N SER A 128 -0.43 36.35 4.01
CA SER A 128 -0.75 37.76 4.25
C SER A 128 -1.25 38.49 3.00
N GLU A 129 -0.81 38.02 1.83
CA GLU A 129 -1.21 38.55 0.54
C GLU A 129 -1.42 37.43 -0.48
N LYS A 130 -2.15 37.73 -1.57
CA LYS A 130 -2.32 36.76 -2.66
C LYS A 130 -0.97 36.46 -3.28
N PRO A 131 -0.55 35.18 -3.37
CA PRO A 131 0.72 34.82 -3.95
C PRO A 131 0.81 35.27 -5.41
N LYS A 132 1.96 35.82 -5.80
CA LYS A 132 2.26 36.02 -7.22
C LYS A 132 2.59 34.66 -7.80
N ILE A 133 1.85 34.24 -8.82
CA ILE A 133 2.12 33.01 -9.55
C ILE A 133 3.39 33.26 -10.37
N THR A 134 4.54 32.82 -9.85
CA THR A 134 5.80 32.81 -10.59
C THR A 134 5.96 31.41 -11.19
N LYS A 135 6.04 31.35 -12.52
CA LYS A 135 6.47 30.13 -13.21
C LYS A 135 7.95 29.92 -12.83
N ASN A 136 8.21 28.90 -12.02
CA ASN A 136 9.57 28.44 -11.76
C ASN A 136 9.89 27.28 -12.68
N GLU A 137 10.76 27.49 -13.65
CA GLU A 137 11.20 26.47 -14.62
C GLU A 137 12.22 25.46 -14.05
N ASN A 138 12.65 25.61 -12.78
CA ASN A 138 13.70 24.79 -12.20
C ASN A 138 13.43 24.48 -10.72
N SER A 139 12.63 23.48 -10.41
CA SER A 139 12.76 22.73 -9.17
C SER A 139 12.39 21.27 -9.39
N THR A 140 13.41 20.50 -9.64
CA THR A 140 13.37 19.05 -9.56
C THR A 140 13.54 18.68 -8.09
N THR A 141 12.47 18.45 -7.35
CA THR A 141 12.51 17.55 -6.21
C THR A 141 12.23 16.17 -6.77
N ASP A 142 13.31 15.50 -7.13
CA ASP A 142 13.32 14.15 -7.62
C ASP A 142 12.88 13.18 -6.50
N PHE A 143 11.57 12.96 -6.39
CA PHE A 143 11.21 11.56 -6.25
C PHE A 143 11.57 10.92 -7.59
N PRO A 144 12.37 9.86 -7.64
CA PRO A 144 12.64 9.20 -8.88
C PRO A 144 11.34 8.57 -9.38
N ILE A 145 10.52 9.37 -10.07
CA ILE A 145 9.64 8.84 -11.08
C ILE A 145 10.65 8.32 -12.09
N VAL A 146 10.79 7.00 -12.15
CA VAL A 146 11.52 6.41 -13.27
C VAL A 146 10.72 6.82 -14.49
N LYS A 147 11.15 7.91 -15.14
CA LYS A 147 10.52 8.34 -16.38
C LYS A 147 10.65 7.18 -17.33
N SER A 148 9.56 6.83 -18.02
CA SER A 148 9.69 6.02 -19.22
C SER A 148 10.77 6.69 -20.06
N GLY A 149 11.90 6.06 -20.15
CA GLY A 149 13.09 6.53 -20.84
C GLY A 149 13.40 5.57 -21.95
N ASP A 150 14.38 5.88 -22.75
CA ASP A 150 14.88 4.97 -23.78
C ASP A 150 15.66 3.80 -23.13
N PHE A 151 14.94 2.92 -22.43
CA PHE A 151 15.52 1.68 -21.91
C PHE A 151 15.77 0.72 -23.07
N ASP A 152 16.98 0.20 -23.19
CA ASP A 152 17.27 -0.89 -24.08
C ASP A 152 16.77 -2.23 -23.48
N LEU A 153 15.60 -2.67 -23.90
CA LEU A 153 15.00 -3.91 -23.42
C LEU A 153 15.44 -5.14 -24.21
N THR A 154 16.40 -5.01 -25.13
CA THR A 154 16.80 -6.11 -26.05
C THR A 154 17.19 -7.37 -25.28
N LEU A 155 17.99 -7.25 -24.22
CA LEU A 155 18.37 -8.39 -23.39
C LEU A 155 17.19 -8.89 -22.56
N ALA A 156 16.51 -8.01 -21.84
CA ALA A 156 15.40 -8.41 -20.96
C ALA A 156 14.27 -9.12 -21.71
N LEU A 157 13.90 -8.65 -22.89
CA LEU A 157 12.83 -9.26 -23.69
C LEU A 157 13.32 -10.41 -24.59
N GLY A 158 14.62 -10.45 -24.90
CA GLY A 158 15.23 -11.50 -25.72
C GLY A 158 15.46 -12.81 -24.96
N GLU A 159 15.57 -12.77 -23.64
CA GLU A 159 15.77 -13.93 -22.79
C GLU A 159 14.51 -14.82 -22.71
N ASP A 160 14.70 -16.09 -22.32
CA ASP A 160 13.60 -17.00 -22.05
C ASP A 160 12.71 -16.47 -20.92
N SER A 161 11.40 -16.66 -21.08
CA SER A 161 10.42 -16.23 -20.10
C SER A 161 10.55 -17.02 -18.80
N LEU A 162 10.91 -16.35 -17.71
CA LEU A 162 11.07 -17.01 -16.41
C LEU A 162 9.77 -17.68 -15.92
N LYS A 163 8.62 -17.03 -16.12
CA LYS A 163 7.31 -17.62 -15.75
C LYS A 163 7.02 -18.93 -16.47
N ASP A 164 7.47 -19.05 -17.75
CA ASP A 164 7.27 -20.26 -18.52
C ASP A 164 8.23 -21.36 -18.08
N LEU A 165 9.47 -21.00 -17.75
CA LEU A 165 10.44 -21.94 -17.19
C LEU A 165 10.02 -22.49 -15.81
N CYS A 166 9.32 -21.69 -15.01
CA CYS A 166 8.86 -22.09 -13.67
C CYS A 166 7.49 -22.79 -13.69
N SER A 167 6.80 -22.83 -14.84
CA SER A 167 5.37 -23.18 -14.95
C SER A 167 4.99 -24.56 -14.41
N ASP A 168 5.91 -25.52 -14.45
CA ASP A 168 5.67 -26.86 -13.92
C ASP A 168 5.62 -26.91 -12.38
N TYR A 169 6.13 -25.88 -11.71
CA TYR A 169 6.21 -25.81 -10.25
C TYR A 169 5.24 -24.79 -9.67
N PHE A 170 5.40 -23.53 -10.01
CA PHE A 170 4.65 -22.43 -9.40
C PHE A 170 4.60 -21.21 -10.33
N LYS A 171 3.69 -20.29 -10.00
CA LYS A 171 3.67 -18.96 -10.61
C LYS A 171 4.90 -18.17 -10.19
N LEU A 172 5.40 -17.34 -11.09
CA LEU A 172 6.41 -16.34 -10.76
C LEU A 172 5.74 -14.97 -10.69
N GLY A 173 5.90 -14.30 -9.55
CA GLY A 173 5.23 -13.02 -9.27
C GLY A 173 6.21 -11.85 -9.10
N CYS A 174 5.66 -10.63 -9.22
CA CYS A 174 6.38 -9.40 -8.92
C CYS A 174 5.51 -8.36 -8.21
N GLY A 175 6.15 -7.51 -7.41
CA GLY A 175 5.50 -6.33 -6.84
C GLY A 175 5.34 -5.23 -7.87
N ILE A 176 4.16 -4.61 -7.91
CA ILE A 176 3.87 -3.39 -8.68
C ILE A 176 3.79 -2.24 -7.69
N TYR A 177 4.74 -1.32 -7.77
CA TYR A 177 4.84 -0.20 -6.84
C TYR A 177 3.88 0.93 -7.16
N GLY A 178 3.46 1.65 -6.13
CA GLY A 178 2.72 2.88 -6.23
C GLY A 178 2.23 3.34 -4.86
N TYR A 179 2.10 4.65 -4.68
CA TYR A 179 1.46 5.28 -3.52
C TYR A 179 0.19 6.02 -3.89
N ASN A 180 0.02 6.30 -5.16
CA ASN A 180 -1.12 6.96 -5.77
C ASN A 180 -1.17 6.58 -7.24
N MET A 181 -2.13 7.11 -7.98
CA MET A 181 -2.30 6.80 -9.39
C MET A 181 -1.09 7.18 -10.25
N GLU A 182 -0.39 8.28 -9.93
CA GLU A 182 0.76 8.75 -10.73
C GLU A 182 2.03 7.96 -10.48
N THR A 183 2.30 7.63 -9.22
CA THR A 183 3.49 6.87 -8.84
C THR A 183 3.33 5.37 -9.06
N ASN A 184 2.15 4.94 -9.53
CA ASN A 184 1.90 3.54 -9.87
C ASN A 184 2.79 3.12 -11.04
N ALA A 185 3.56 2.05 -10.83
CA ALA A 185 4.45 1.48 -11.85
C ALA A 185 3.73 1.03 -13.12
N ILE A 186 2.40 0.92 -13.08
CA ILE A 186 1.57 0.71 -14.29
C ILE A 186 1.82 1.77 -15.37
N ASN A 187 2.20 2.98 -14.96
CA ASN A 187 2.50 4.09 -15.88
C ASN A 187 3.91 3.99 -16.50
N HIS A 188 4.73 3.06 -16.02
CA HIS A 188 6.09 2.84 -16.53
C HIS A 188 6.06 1.72 -17.56
N LYS A 189 5.95 2.08 -18.83
CA LYS A 189 5.75 1.14 -19.95
C LYS A 189 6.82 0.04 -19.96
N GLU A 190 8.08 0.40 -19.89
CA GLU A 190 9.21 -0.51 -20.00
C GLU A 190 9.26 -1.50 -18.84
N TYR A 191 8.97 -1.03 -17.62
CA TYR A 191 8.81 -1.87 -16.43
C TYR A 191 7.71 -2.91 -16.65
N MET A 192 6.56 -2.48 -17.17
CA MET A 192 5.40 -3.33 -17.39
C MET A 192 5.60 -4.34 -18.55
N GLU A 193 6.39 -3.99 -19.58
CA GLU A 193 6.76 -4.94 -20.64
C GLU A 193 7.67 -6.06 -20.09
N VAL A 194 8.64 -5.72 -19.25
CA VAL A 194 9.50 -6.73 -18.58
C VAL A 194 8.65 -7.56 -17.59
N ALA A 195 7.76 -6.92 -16.82
CA ALA A 195 6.85 -7.63 -15.94
C ALA A 195 5.98 -8.63 -16.70
N LYS A 196 5.37 -8.23 -17.81
CA LYS A 196 4.56 -9.09 -18.69
C LYS A 196 5.36 -10.27 -19.24
N LYS A 197 6.60 -10.04 -19.64
CA LYS A 197 7.46 -11.08 -20.23
C LYS A 197 7.78 -12.19 -19.22
N HIS A 198 8.11 -11.82 -17.98
CA HIS A 198 8.74 -12.74 -17.04
C HIS A 198 7.86 -13.18 -15.87
N PHE A 199 6.70 -12.52 -15.66
CA PHE A 199 5.84 -12.82 -14.51
C PHE A 199 4.40 -13.11 -14.94
N ASN A 200 3.74 -14.02 -14.24
CA ASN A 200 2.32 -14.38 -14.43
C ASN A 200 1.48 -14.13 -13.18
N SER A 201 2.10 -13.57 -12.13
CA SER A 201 1.43 -13.07 -10.94
C SER A 201 1.99 -11.69 -10.57
N CYS A 202 1.17 -10.85 -9.93
CA CYS A 202 1.65 -9.60 -9.37
C CYS A 202 0.94 -9.28 -8.04
N THR A 203 1.51 -8.32 -7.31
CA THR A 203 0.92 -7.77 -6.09
C THR A 203 1.09 -6.26 -6.12
N LEU A 204 0.01 -5.48 -5.93
CA LEU A 204 0.14 -4.05 -5.66
C LEU A 204 0.73 -3.86 -4.27
N THR A 205 1.91 -3.29 -4.18
CA THR A 205 2.65 -3.20 -2.90
C THR A 205 1.97 -2.30 -1.86
N ASN A 206 1.10 -1.38 -2.32
CA ASN A 206 0.34 -0.48 -1.44
C ASN A 206 -1.12 -0.31 -1.82
N LEU A 207 -1.42 -0.03 -3.08
CA LEU A 207 -2.70 0.56 -3.50
C LEU A 207 -3.94 -0.29 -3.23
N MET A 208 -3.78 -1.57 -2.91
CA MET A 208 -4.89 -2.44 -2.46
C MET A 208 -5.10 -2.44 -0.94
N LYS A 209 -4.29 -1.72 -0.16
CA LYS A 209 -4.43 -1.66 1.30
C LYS A 209 -5.58 -0.74 1.70
N PRO A 210 -6.22 -0.93 2.87
CA PRO A 210 -7.41 -0.18 3.28
C PRO A 210 -7.29 1.34 3.17
N VAL A 211 -6.14 1.91 3.57
CA VAL A 211 -5.90 3.36 3.52
C VAL A 211 -6.01 3.97 2.12
N TYR A 212 -5.83 3.17 1.06
CA TYR A 212 -5.88 3.66 -0.33
C TYR A 212 -7.25 3.47 -0.99
N VAL A 213 -8.01 2.50 -0.54
CA VAL A 213 -9.33 2.18 -1.14
C VAL A 213 -10.52 2.67 -0.31
N LEU A 214 -10.33 2.93 0.98
CA LEU A 214 -11.37 3.56 1.81
C LEU A 214 -11.44 5.06 1.53
N SER A 215 -12.65 5.59 1.39
CA SER A 215 -12.91 7.02 1.20
C SER A 215 -13.47 7.62 2.49
N GLU A 216 -12.65 8.38 3.23
CA GLU A 216 -13.05 9.00 4.49
C GLU A 216 -14.21 9.97 4.30
N TYR A 217 -14.07 10.92 3.37
CA TYR A 217 -15.08 11.94 3.12
C TYR A 217 -16.43 11.33 2.70
N ASP A 218 -16.40 10.44 1.70
CA ASP A 218 -17.64 9.82 1.22
C ASP A 218 -18.28 8.92 2.30
N SER A 219 -17.47 8.33 3.22
CA SER A 219 -17.99 7.55 4.34
C SER A 219 -18.64 8.43 5.42
N ILE A 220 -18.09 9.61 5.69
CA ILE A 220 -18.69 10.60 6.58
C ILE A 220 -20.03 11.09 6.00
N ASP A 221 -20.05 11.50 4.74
CA ASP A 221 -21.27 11.97 4.07
C ASP A 221 -22.34 10.88 4.05
N ASN A 222 -21.94 9.64 3.80
CA ASN A 222 -22.84 8.49 3.82
C ASN A 222 -23.43 8.27 5.22
N PHE A 223 -22.61 8.35 6.26
CA PHE A 223 -23.05 8.26 7.66
C PHE A 223 -24.00 9.38 8.05
N GLU A 224 -23.69 10.64 7.71
CA GLU A 224 -24.55 11.79 7.96
C GLU A 224 -25.91 11.68 7.24
N SER A 225 -25.95 10.98 6.11
CA SER A 225 -27.20 10.67 5.39
C SER A 225 -28.01 9.51 5.97
N GLY A 226 -27.51 8.88 7.05
CA GLY A 226 -28.17 7.78 7.76
C GLY A 226 -27.79 6.37 7.28
N ASN A 227 -26.73 6.25 6.47
CA ASN A 227 -26.18 4.97 6.05
C ASN A 227 -24.78 4.74 6.67
N SER A 228 -24.64 3.73 7.53
CA SER A 228 -23.40 3.42 8.26
C SER A 228 -22.37 2.59 7.48
N GLU A 229 -22.63 2.24 6.21
CA GLU A 229 -21.68 1.49 5.41
C GLU A 229 -20.49 2.39 4.99
N PRO A 230 -19.24 1.88 5.05
CA PRO A 230 -18.09 2.62 4.52
C PRO A 230 -18.18 2.73 3.00
N VAL A 231 -17.62 3.79 2.45
CA VAL A 231 -17.52 3.99 1.00
C VAL A 231 -16.11 3.72 0.52
N LEU A 232 -15.99 3.00 -0.60
CA LEU A 232 -14.72 2.64 -1.20
C LEU A 232 -14.52 3.35 -2.54
N ASN A 233 -13.27 3.74 -2.79
CA ASN A 233 -12.84 4.28 -4.08
C ASN A 233 -11.85 3.30 -4.74
N PHE A 234 -12.25 2.69 -5.83
CA PHE A 234 -11.44 1.68 -6.54
C PHE A 234 -10.55 2.25 -7.65
N GLN A 235 -10.65 3.55 -7.92
CA GLN A 235 -9.93 4.19 -9.02
C GLN A 235 -8.41 3.94 -8.98
N VAL A 236 -7.84 3.88 -7.77
CA VAL A 236 -6.39 3.68 -7.57
C VAL A 236 -5.89 2.29 -8.00
N ILE A 237 -6.78 1.31 -8.13
CA ILE A 237 -6.43 -0.08 -8.50
C ILE A 237 -6.90 -0.49 -9.89
N GLU A 238 -7.84 0.24 -10.49
CA GLU A 238 -8.51 -0.17 -11.73
C GLU A 238 -7.54 -0.37 -12.90
N ASP A 239 -6.64 0.58 -13.13
CA ASP A 239 -5.72 0.50 -14.28
C ASP A 239 -4.80 -0.72 -14.19
N THR A 240 -4.34 -1.06 -12.97
CA THR A 240 -3.53 -2.27 -12.79
C THR A 240 -4.35 -3.55 -12.96
N LEU A 241 -5.57 -3.59 -12.44
CA LEU A 241 -6.48 -4.74 -12.65
C LEU A 241 -6.84 -4.93 -14.13
N LYS A 242 -7.09 -3.85 -14.85
CA LYS A 242 -7.34 -3.86 -16.28
C LYS A 242 -6.13 -4.40 -17.06
N TRP A 243 -4.93 -3.87 -16.75
CA TRP A 243 -3.70 -4.37 -17.36
C TRP A 243 -3.49 -5.87 -17.08
N CYS A 244 -3.74 -6.33 -15.86
CA CYS A 244 -3.66 -7.74 -15.52
C CYS A 244 -4.59 -8.59 -16.37
N LYS A 245 -5.85 -8.17 -16.52
CA LYS A 245 -6.86 -8.84 -17.35
C LYS A 245 -6.43 -8.91 -18.81
N GLU A 246 -5.95 -7.79 -19.37
CA GLU A 246 -5.54 -7.68 -20.78
C GLU A 246 -4.27 -8.49 -21.10
N ASN A 247 -3.39 -8.69 -20.11
CA ASN A 247 -2.11 -9.37 -20.30
C ASN A 247 -2.05 -10.79 -19.70
N ASN A 248 -3.18 -11.32 -19.25
CA ASN A 248 -3.27 -12.63 -18.60
C ASN A 248 -2.29 -12.80 -17.43
N VAL A 249 -2.13 -11.76 -16.63
CA VAL A 249 -1.39 -11.77 -15.36
C VAL A 249 -2.41 -11.80 -14.24
N GLN A 250 -2.23 -12.71 -13.27
CA GLN A 250 -3.09 -12.77 -12.11
C GLN A 250 -2.54 -11.92 -10.97
N MET A 251 -3.39 -11.57 -10.01
CA MET A 251 -3.02 -10.69 -8.90
C MET A 251 -3.31 -11.33 -7.56
N ARG A 252 -2.40 -11.14 -6.61
CA ARG A 252 -2.64 -11.36 -5.19
C ARG A 252 -3.26 -10.09 -4.60
N GLY A 253 -4.44 -10.19 -4.01
CA GLY A 253 -5.08 -9.09 -3.29
C GLY A 253 -4.38 -8.85 -1.94
N HIS A 254 -3.67 -7.75 -1.81
CA HIS A 254 -2.90 -7.46 -0.62
C HIS A 254 -3.23 -6.07 -0.06
N THR A 255 -3.96 -5.96 1.01
CA THR A 255 -4.51 -6.92 1.97
C THR A 255 -5.86 -6.40 2.51
N LEU A 256 -6.72 -7.28 3.02
CA LEU A 256 -7.99 -6.81 3.61
C LEU A 256 -7.79 -6.26 5.03
N VAL A 257 -7.03 -6.97 5.87
CA VAL A 257 -6.83 -6.63 7.28
C VAL A 257 -5.35 -6.61 7.62
N TRP A 258 -4.87 -5.44 8.03
CA TRP A 258 -3.51 -5.24 8.53
C TRP A 258 -3.51 -4.17 9.62
N HIS A 259 -2.69 -4.33 10.65
CA HIS A 259 -2.58 -3.39 11.78
C HIS A 259 -1.93 -2.06 11.40
N THR A 260 -1.26 -1.98 10.23
CA THR A 260 -0.79 -0.72 9.63
C THR A 260 -1.57 -0.42 8.34
N GLN A 261 -1.50 0.81 7.86
CA GLN A 261 -2.18 1.27 6.63
C GLN A 261 -3.70 0.94 6.60
N ALA A 262 -4.31 0.86 7.80
CA ALA A 262 -5.74 0.90 8.04
C ALA A 262 -6.01 2.22 8.79
N PRO A 263 -6.76 3.17 8.21
CA PRO A 263 -6.86 4.52 8.76
C PRO A 263 -7.69 4.54 10.05
N ARG A 264 -7.25 5.29 11.07
CA ARG A 264 -7.92 5.34 12.38
C ARG A 264 -9.40 5.70 12.28
N TRP A 265 -9.75 6.64 11.41
CA TRP A 265 -11.13 7.09 11.23
C TRP A 265 -12.11 5.94 10.91
N PHE A 266 -11.65 4.90 10.20
CA PHE A 266 -12.46 3.73 9.87
C PHE A 266 -12.95 2.96 11.10
N PHE A 267 -12.22 3.07 12.21
CA PHE A 267 -12.50 2.44 13.50
C PHE A 267 -13.24 3.36 14.48
N CYS A 268 -13.47 4.62 14.13
CA CYS A 268 -14.08 5.60 15.02
C CYS A 268 -15.56 5.83 14.71
N GLN A 269 -16.33 6.25 15.72
CA GLN A 269 -17.74 6.59 15.58
C GLN A 269 -17.92 7.69 14.53
N GLY A 270 -18.91 7.54 13.65
CA GLY A 270 -19.20 8.50 12.58
C GLY A 270 -18.08 8.65 11.54
N TYR A 271 -17.10 7.73 11.50
CA TYR A 271 -15.91 7.82 10.65
C TYR A 271 -15.03 9.05 10.91
N ASP A 272 -15.11 9.63 12.10
CA ASP A 272 -14.32 10.79 12.51
C ASP A 272 -13.22 10.39 13.49
N SER A 273 -11.96 10.63 13.11
CA SER A 273 -10.77 10.29 13.93
C SER A 273 -10.74 10.96 15.29
N SER A 274 -11.50 12.02 15.54
CA SER A 274 -11.59 12.67 16.85
C SER A 274 -12.50 11.93 17.84
N ASN A 275 -13.36 11.05 17.33
CA ASN A 275 -14.30 10.29 18.14
C ASN A 275 -13.66 9.01 18.73
N ASP A 276 -14.36 8.43 19.70
CA ASP A 276 -14.02 7.14 20.27
C ASP A 276 -14.12 6.01 19.23
N LEU A 277 -13.41 4.92 19.50
CA LEU A 277 -13.52 3.72 18.70
C LEU A 277 -14.94 3.14 18.80
N VAL A 278 -15.39 2.53 17.70
CA VAL A 278 -16.66 1.81 17.69
C VAL A 278 -16.59 0.51 18.49
N GLY A 279 -17.75 -0.01 18.88
CA GLY A 279 -17.86 -1.31 19.54
C GLY A 279 -17.64 -2.48 18.56
N ARG A 280 -17.50 -3.67 19.15
CA ARG A 280 -17.20 -4.91 18.42
C ARG A 280 -18.19 -5.21 17.30
N GLU A 281 -19.47 -5.17 17.61
CA GLU A 281 -20.54 -5.49 16.66
C GLU A 281 -20.50 -4.56 15.45
N GLU A 282 -20.41 -3.25 15.68
CA GLU A 282 -20.34 -2.26 14.61
C GLU A 282 -19.05 -2.43 13.78
N MET A 283 -17.91 -2.73 14.41
CA MET A 283 -16.69 -2.97 13.65
C MET A 283 -16.76 -4.22 12.77
N ILE A 284 -17.41 -5.28 13.24
CA ILE A 284 -17.65 -6.48 12.44
C ILE A 284 -18.56 -6.16 11.24
N GLU A 285 -19.62 -5.38 11.43
CA GLU A 285 -20.50 -4.93 10.35
C GLU A 285 -19.75 -4.08 9.32
N ARG A 286 -18.88 -3.17 9.76
CA ARG A 286 -18.02 -2.36 8.87
C ARG A 286 -17.04 -3.24 8.07
N LEU A 287 -16.42 -4.23 8.72
CA LEU A 287 -15.52 -5.17 8.06
C LEU A 287 -16.28 -6.06 7.06
N ASP A 288 -17.49 -6.51 7.39
CA ASP A 288 -18.35 -7.29 6.48
C ASP A 288 -18.71 -6.45 5.25
N SER A 289 -19.17 -5.21 5.45
CA SER A 289 -19.51 -4.30 4.34
C SER A 289 -18.29 -3.94 3.49
N PHE A 290 -17.15 -3.60 4.11
CA PHE A 290 -15.88 -3.34 3.43
C PHE A 290 -15.47 -4.52 2.54
N THR A 291 -15.44 -5.71 3.12
CA THR A 291 -14.99 -6.92 2.42
C THR A 291 -15.94 -7.29 1.29
N LYS A 292 -17.27 -7.20 1.53
CA LYS A 292 -18.31 -7.42 0.52
C LYS A 292 -18.15 -6.51 -0.68
N GLN A 293 -18.02 -5.20 -0.43
CA GLN A 293 -17.86 -4.21 -1.49
C GLN A 293 -16.55 -4.44 -2.26
N TYR A 294 -15.45 -4.66 -1.55
CA TYR A 294 -14.13 -4.77 -2.15
C TYR A 294 -14.00 -6.04 -2.99
N MET A 295 -14.20 -7.20 -2.40
CA MET A 295 -14.11 -8.47 -3.13
C MET A 295 -15.19 -8.54 -4.21
N GLY A 296 -16.40 -8.07 -3.93
CA GLY A 296 -17.52 -8.04 -4.89
C GLY A 296 -17.17 -7.21 -6.13
N TYR A 297 -16.67 -5.98 -5.94
CA TYR A 297 -16.26 -5.12 -7.04
C TYR A 297 -15.19 -5.78 -7.93
N VAL A 298 -14.12 -6.28 -7.31
CA VAL A 298 -13.01 -6.89 -8.04
C VAL A 298 -13.47 -8.13 -8.80
N GLN A 299 -14.26 -8.98 -8.19
CA GLN A 299 -14.76 -10.21 -8.81
C GLN A 299 -15.78 -9.96 -9.94
N GLU A 300 -16.60 -8.92 -9.81
CA GLU A 300 -17.57 -8.53 -10.84
C GLU A 300 -16.89 -7.88 -12.06
N LYS A 301 -16.00 -6.91 -11.84
CA LYS A 301 -15.37 -6.13 -12.91
C LYS A 301 -14.20 -6.85 -13.57
N PHE A 302 -13.45 -7.61 -12.77
CA PHE A 302 -12.20 -8.26 -13.18
C PHE A 302 -12.19 -9.75 -12.79
N PRO A 303 -13.19 -10.53 -13.26
CA PRO A 303 -13.32 -11.94 -12.87
C PRO A 303 -12.05 -12.73 -13.20
N GLY A 304 -11.55 -13.50 -12.21
CA GLY A 304 -10.36 -14.35 -12.35
C GLY A 304 -9.02 -13.62 -12.30
N VAL A 305 -8.99 -12.29 -12.23
CA VAL A 305 -7.73 -11.52 -12.08
C VAL A 305 -7.16 -11.72 -10.68
N VAL A 306 -7.94 -11.46 -9.63
CA VAL A 306 -7.48 -11.70 -8.26
C VAL A 306 -7.77 -13.16 -7.91
N TYR A 307 -6.70 -13.98 -7.82
CA TYR A 307 -6.82 -15.42 -7.57
C TYR A 307 -6.69 -15.80 -6.10
N CYS A 308 -6.14 -14.91 -5.29
CA CYS A 308 -6.04 -15.09 -3.84
C CYS A 308 -6.00 -13.75 -3.12
N TRP A 309 -6.39 -13.76 -1.84
CA TRP A 309 -6.33 -12.60 -0.96
C TRP A 309 -5.49 -12.89 0.27
N ASP A 310 -4.59 -11.99 0.62
CA ASP A 310 -4.06 -11.89 1.97
C ASP A 310 -5.16 -11.30 2.86
N VAL A 311 -5.93 -12.18 3.49
CA VAL A 311 -7.07 -11.76 4.32
C VAL A 311 -6.58 -11.03 5.55
N VAL A 312 -5.58 -11.59 6.21
CA VAL A 312 -4.93 -10.99 7.37
C VAL A 312 -3.43 -10.98 7.17
N ASN A 313 -2.84 -9.80 7.38
CA ASN A 313 -1.40 -9.59 7.32
C ASN A 313 -0.83 -9.33 8.72
N GLU A 314 0.22 -10.06 9.11
CA GLU A 314 1.08 -9.81 10.27
C GLU A 314 0.36 -9.76 11.63
N ALA A 315 -0.57 -10.67 11.88
CA ALA A 315 -1.31 -10.73 13.13
C ALA A 315 -0.51 -11.34 14.30
N VAL A 316 0.64 -11.93 14.06
CA VAL A 316 1.46 -12.63 15.06
C VAL A 316 2.60 -11.75 15.54
N ASP A 317 2.68 -11.54 16.87
CA ASP A 317 3.81 -10.87 17.51
C ASP A 317 4.33 -11.67 18.72
N PRO A 318 5.41 -12.43 18.57
CA PRO A 318 5.95 -13.25 19.65
C PRO A 318 6.43 -12.47 20.88
N SER A 319 6.74 -11.18 20.69
CA SER A 319 7.36 -10.34 21.75
C SER A 319 6.35 -9.56 22.59
N LYS A 320 5.33 -8.98 21.92
CA LYS A 320 4.35 -8.06 22.55
C LYS A 320 2.90 -8.53 22.36
N GLY A 321 2.67 -9.70 21.74
CA GLY A 321 1.35 -10.23 21.48
C GLY A 321 0.60 -10.68 22.73
N ASP A 322 -0.70 -10.91 22.59
CA ASP A 322 -1.59 -11.39 23.65
C ASP A 322 -1.28 -12.84 24.02
N LYS A 323 -0.75 -13.03 25.21
CA LYS A 323 -0.38 -14.33 25.80
C LYS A 323 -1.56 -15.25 26.08
N ASN A 324 -2.78 -14.71 26.06
CA ASN A 324 -3.99 -15.50 26.23
C ASN A 324 -4.42 -16.18 24.92
N THR A 325 -3.81 -15.83 23.80
CA THR A 325 -4.00 -16.53 22.53
C THR A 325 -2.88 -17.54 22.30
N ASN A 326 -3.18 -18.65 21.63
CA ASN A 326 -2.20 -19.67 21.30
C ASN A 326 -1.22 -19.24 20.18
N PHE A 327 -1.47 -18.09 19.56
CA PHE A 327 -0.69 -17.54 18.45
C PHE A 327 -0.07 -16.15 18.73
N MET A 328 -0.13 -15.67 19.99
CA MET A 328 0.43 -14.36 20.35
C MET A 328 -0.13 -13.24 19.47
N CYS A 329 -1.46 -13.07 19.49
CA CYS A 329 -2.16 -12.06 18.70
C CYS A 329 -1.57 -10.67 18.92
N ARG A 330 -1.19 -9.97 17.84
CA ARG A 330 -0.59 -8.64 17.88
C ARG A 330 -1.55 -7.61 18.50
N ILE A 331 -1.12 -6.97 19.57
CA ILE A 331 -1.86 -5.91 20.29
C ILE A 331 -1.47 -4.52 19.78
N VAL A 332 -0.16 -4.32 19.56
CA VAL A 332 0.43 -3.03 19.20
C VAL A 332 1.45 -3.18 18.10
N ASN A 333 1.72 -2.10 17.39
CA ASN A 333 2.85 -1.98 16.49
C ASN A 333 3.73 -0.82 16.96
N ASP A 334 4.88 -1.15 17.55
CA ASP A 334 5.75 -0.22 18.28
C ASP A 334 5.00 0.56 19.36
N ASN A 335 4.59 1.79 19.10
CA ASN A 335 3.78 2.63 19.98
C ASN A 335 2.37 2.90 19.44
N GLN A 336 2.00 2.26 18.33
CA GLN A 336 0.71 2.45 17.68
C GLN A 336 -0.23 1.28 18.01
N GLU A 337 -1.46 1.62 18.37
CA GLU A 337 -2.53 0.66 18.66
C GLU A 337 -2.90 -0.17 17.42
N ASN A 338 -3.15 -1.45 17.61
CA ASN A 338 -3.80 -2.28 16.61
C ASN A 338 -5.32 -2.13 16.74
N TYR A 339 -5.91 -1.26 15.94
CA TYR A 339 -7.34 -0.95 16.01
C TYR A 339 -8.24 -2.16 15.76
N TRP A 340 -7.82 -3.14 14.98
CA TRP A 340 -8.56 -4.39 14.82
C TRP A 340 -8.67 -5.17 16.12
N TYR A 341 -7.55 -5.25 16.87
CA TYR A 341 -7.54 -5.87 18.18
C TYR A 341 -8.37 -5.07 19.19
N SER A 342 -8.25 -3.76 19.20
CA SER A 342 -8.94 -2.88 20.16
C SER A 342 -10.45 -2.85 19.96
N THR A 343 -10.92 -2.99 18.73
CA THR A 343 -12.36 -2.97 18.42
C THR A 343 -12.99 -4.35 18.40
N ILE A 344 -12.42 -5.31 17.67
CA ILE A 344 -12.97 -6.66 17.53
C ILE A 344 -12.49 -7.59 18.64
N GLY A 345 -11.23 -7.47 19.08
CA GLY A 345 -10.62 -8.37 20.05
C GLY A 345 -9.64 -9.36 19.43
N PRO A 346 -9.11 -10.28 20.25
CA PRO A 346 -8.03 -11.20 19.85
C PRO A 346 -8.40 -12.19 18.74
N ASP A 347 -9.68 -12.38 18.48
CA ASP A 347 -10.20 -13.27 17.44
C ASP A 347 -10.44 -12.55 16.11
N TYR A 348 -10.00 -11.29 15.96
CA TYR A 348 -10.20 -10.54 14.70
C TYR A 348 -9.67 -11.27 13.45
N PRO A 349 -8.57 -12.08 13.50
CA PRO A 349 -8.16 -12.82 12.33
C PRO A 349 -9.20 -13.86 11.89
N GLU A 350 -9.79 -14.59 12.83
CA GLU A 350 -10.83 -15.57 12.53
C GLU A 350 -12.09 -14.90 11.98
N VAL A 351 -12.49 -13.76 12.56
CA VAL A 351 -13.64 -12.96 12.10
C VAL A 351 -13.40 -12.52 10.65
N ALA A 352 -12.21 -11.97 10.33
CA ALA A 352 -11.86 -11.55 9.00
C ALA A 352 -11.89 -12.70 7.98
N PHE A 353 -11.33 -13.85 8.32
CA PHE A 353 -11.37 -15.04 7.46
C PHE A 353 -12.80 -15.56 7.23
N LYS A 354 -13.66 -15.57 8.25
CA LYS A 354 -15.08 -15.95 8.11
C LYS A 354 -15.80 -15.02 7.13
N ILE A 355 -15.58 -13.73 7.26
CA ILE A 355 -16.17 -12.72 6.37
C ILE A 355 -15.62 -12.87 4.95
N ALA A 356 -14.31 -12.98 4.78
CA ALA A 356 -13.72 -13.16 3.46
C ALA A 356 -14.20 -14.44 2.77
N ARG A 357 -14.33 -15.56 3.51
CA ARG A 357 -14.85 -16.83 2.98
C ARG A 357 -16.28 -16.70 2.47
N LYS A 358 -17.11 -15.89 3.12
CA LYS A 358 -18.50 -15.62 2.71
C LYS A 358 -18.58 -14.96 1.33
N TYR A 359 -17.58 -14.11 0.99
CA TYR A 359 -17.59 -13.30 -0.23
C TYR A 359 -16.61 -13.77 -1.31
N ALA A 360 -15.71 -14.69 -0.98
CA ALA A 360 -14.78 -15.23 -1.97
C ALA A 360 -15.53 -16.02 -3.05
N ALA A 361 -15.29 -15.68 -4.32
CA ALA A 361 -15.79 -16.46 -5.44
C ALA A 361 -15.16 -17.87 -5.46
N GLU A 362 -15.80 -18.80 -6.17
CA GLU A 362 -15.26 -20.15 -6.34
C GLU A 362 -13.85 -20.10 -6.94
N GLY A 363 -12.92 -20.84 -6.33
CA GLY A 363 -11.51 -20.91 -6.74
C GLY A 363 -10.61 -19.81 -6.16
N VAL A 364 -11.15 -18.73 -5.61
CA VAL A 364 -10.36 -17.69 -4.94
C VAL A 364 -9.86 -18.18 -3.59
N LYS A 365 -8.54 -18.09 -3.40
CA LYS A 365 -7.85 -18.61 -2.21
C LYS A 365 -7.66 -17.56 -1.14
N LEU A 366 -7.73 -17.95 0.13
CA LEU A 366 -7.59 -17.07 1.29
C LEU A 366 -6.32 -17.39 2.06
N PHE A 367 -5.44 -16.39 2.18
CA PHE A 367 -4.11 -16.52 2.76
C PHE A 367 -3.97 -15.72 4.04
N TYR A 368 -3.18 -16.26 4.95
CA TYR A 368 -2.50 -15.51 6.01
C TYR A 368 -1.10 -15.15 5.53
N ASN A 369 -0.67 -13.90 5.62
CA ASN A 369 0.64 -13.43 5.16
C ASN A 369 1.43 -12.81 6.31
N ASP A 370 2.72 -13.13 6.45
CA ASP A 370 3.55 -12.59 7.53
C ASP A 370 5.04 -12.58 7.19
N TYR A 371 5.80 -11.72 7.89
CA TYR A 371 7.27 -11.74 7.92
C TYR A 371 7.79 -12.66 9.03
N GLY A 372 9.09 -12.96 8.98
CA GLY A 372 9.73 -13.82 9.99
C GLY A 372 9.18 -15.24 10.06
N THR A 373 8.55 -15.70 9.00
CA THR A 373 7.90 -17.02 8.88
C THR A 373 8.85 -18.21 9.07
N VAL A 374 10.15 -17.96 8.93
CA VAL A 374 11.22 -18.97 9.14
C VAL A 374 11.79 -18.93 10.56
N ASP A 375 11.59 -17.83 11.30
CA ASP A 375 12.03 -17.74 12.71
C ASP A 375 11.36 -18.82 13.57
N LYS A 376 12.19 -19.56 14.33
CA LYS A 376 11.72 -20.75 15.08
C LYS A 376 10.64 -20.45 16.11
N THR A 377 10.64 -19.25 16.67
CA THR A 377 9.63 -18.83 17.65
C THR A 377 8.37 -18.37 16.95
N LYS A 378 8.51 -17.48 15.97
CA LYS A 378 7.35 -16.87 15.28
C LYS A 378 6.61 -17.89 14.43
N ARG A 379 7.34 -18.77 13.69
CA ARG A 379 6.72 -19.81 12.85
C ARG A 379 5.79 -20.75 13.62
N LYS A 380 6.10 -21.04 14.90
CA LYS A 380 5.24 -21.84 15.77
C LYS A 380 3.89 -21.17 16.01
N TYR A 381 3.89 -19.87 16.26
CA TYR A 381 2.65 -19.13 16.49
C TYR A 381 1.85 -18.93 15.20
N ILE A 382 2.53 -18.68 14.07
CA ILE A 382 1.90 -18.66 12.75
C ILE A 382 1.24 -20.01 12.46
N TYR A 383 1.94 -21.10 12.71
CA TYR A 383 1.40 -22.45 12.54
C TYR A 383 0.14 -22.67 13.39
N ASN A 384 0.15 -22.25 14.66
CA ASN A 384 -1.02 -22.40 15.54
C ASN A 384 -2.24 -21.65 15.00
N LEU A 385 -2.08 -20.36 14.61
CA LEU A 385 -3.15 -19.57 14.00
C LEU A 385 -3.70 -20.24 12.73
N CYS A 386 -2.80 -20.63 11.82
CA CYS A 386 -3.19 -21.23 10.54
C CYS A 386 -3.83 -22.60 10.73
N LYS A 387 -3.39 -23.39 11.72
CA LYS A 387 -4.02 -24.65 12.09
C LYS A 387 -5.46 -24.46 12.55
N ASP A 388 -5.69 -23.50 13.47
CA ASP A 388 -7.04 -23.21 13.97
C ASP A 388 -7.98 -22.75 12.83
N LEU A 389 -7.46 -21.93 11.90
CA LEU A 389 -8.20 -21.50 10.72
C LEU A 389 -8.46 -22.66 9.74
N LYS A 390 -7.49 -23.56 9.55
CA LYS A 390 -7.64 -24.74 8.67
C LYS A 390 -8.66 -25.72 9.22
N GLU A 391 -8.64 -26.00 10.51
CA GLU A 391 -9.62 -26.87 11.18
C GLU A 391 -11.07 -26.37 11.01
N LYS A 392 -11.23 -25.05 10.83
CA LYS A 392 -12.52 -24.38 10.56
C LYS A 392 -12.86 -24.24 9.07
N GLY A 393 -11.97 -24.69 8.16
CA GLY A 393 -12.15 -24.56 6.71
C GLY A 393 -12.05 -23.13 6.18
N LEU A 394 -11.36 -22.24 6.90
CA LEU A 394 -11.33 -20.81 6.61
C LEU A 394 -10.13 -20.38 5.77
N ILE A 395 -8.97 -21.07 5.87
CA ILE A 395 -7.73 -20.73 5.20
C ILE A 395 -7.37 -21.72 4.10
N ASP A 396 -6.81 -21.22 3.01
CA ASP A 396 -6.30 -22.03 1.90
C ASP A 396 -4.78 -22.00 1.80
N GLY A 397 -4.11 -20.96 2.31
CA GLY A 397 -2.68 -20.83 2.15
C GLY A 397 -1.96 -19.94 3.15
N ILE A 398 -0.64 -20.06 3.18
CA ILE A 398 0.27 -19.26 4.00
C ILE A 398 1.22 -18.52 3.08
N GLY A 399 1.24 -17.19 3.22
CA GLY A 399 2.19 -16.29 2.56
C GLY A 399 3.40 -16.03 3.45
N MET A 400 4.58 -16.26 2.90
CA MET A 400 5.87 -15.98 3.51
C MET A 400 6.46 -14.75 2.85
N GLN A 401 6.52 -13.58 3.54
CA GLN A 401 7.03 -12.33 2.96
C GLN A 401 8.48 -12.46 2.47
N SER A 402 9.30 -13.24 3.18
CA SER A 402 10.64 -13.64 2.71
C SER A 402 11.63 -12.49 2.52
N TYR A 403 11.62 -11.51 3.43
CA TYR A 403 12.69 -10.51 3.54
C TYR A 403 13.92 -11.14 4.17
N TRP A 404 14.79 -11.68 3.35
CA TRP A 404 15.94 -12.45 3.77
C TRP A 404 17.24 -11.72 3.46
N ASP A 405 18.34 -12.17 4.05
CA ASP A 405 19.68 -11.71 3.73
C ASP A 405 20.56 -12.83 3.14
N MET A 406 21.77 -12.48 2.77
CA MET A 406 22.72 -13.40 2.13
C MET A 406 23.15 -14.58 3.03
N LYS A 407 22.91 -14.51 4.34
CA LYS A 407 23.29 -15.52 5.33
C LYS A 407 22.11 -16.17 6.02
N ASN A 408 21.02 -15.41 6.20
CA ASN A 408 19.86 -15.80 6.97
C ASN A 408 18.57 -15.66 6.15
N PRO A 409 17.60 -16.56 6.36
CA PRO A 409 17.70 -17.82 7.12
C PRO A 409 18.61 -18.82 6.42
N LYS A 410 19.10 -19.83 7.15
CA LYS A 410 19.81 -20.96 6.53
C LYS A 410 18.84 -21.81 5.68
N LEU A 411 19.35 -22.52 4.69
CA LEU A 411 18.51 -23.40 3.84
C LEU A 411 17.72 -24.42 4.65
N GLU A 412 18.35 -24.98 5.70
CA GLU A 412 17.68 -25.92 6.59
C GLU A 412 16.51 -25.28 7.36
N ASP A 413 16.66 -24.04 7.82
CA ASP A 413 15.57 -23.33 8.52
C ASP A 413 14.41 -23.03 7.56
N ILE A 414 14.69 -22.70 6.28
CA ILE A 414 13.67 -22.53 5.23
C ILE A 414 12.93 -23.84 5.01
N LYS A 415 13.69 -24.95 4.85
CA LYS A 415 13.12 -26.29 4.69
C LYS A 415 12.21 -26.66 5.84
N GLU A 416 12.69 -26.57 7.09
CA GLU A 416 11.90 -26.87 8.28
C GLU A 416 10.60 -26.05 8.36
N ALA A 417 10.64 -24.76 7.98
CA ALA A 417 9.47 -23.90 7.98
C ALA A 417 8.44 -24.34 6.92
N ILE A 418 8.89 -24.57 5.68
CA ILE A 418 8.01 -25.02 4.59
C ILE A 418 7.40 -26.39 4.89
N GLU A 419 8.20 -27.37 5.38
CA GLU A 419 7.69 -28.69 5.77
C GLU A 419 6.67 -28.61 6.92
N LEU A 420 6.90 -27.70 7.89
CA LEU A 420 5.95 -27.46 8.97
C LEU A 420 4.60 -26.94 8.44
N TYR A 421 4.62 -25.91 7.58
CA TYR A 421 3.40 -25.35 7.00
C TYR A 421 2.71 -26.32 6.05
N ALA A 422 3.46 -27.07 5.24
CA ALA A 422 2.93 -28.13 4.38
C ALA A 422 2.17 -29.22 5.15
N SER A 423 2.53 -29.47 6.42
CA SER A 423 1.81 -30.43 7.28
C SER A 423 0.35 -30.03 7.56
N LEU A 424 -0.04 -28.78 7.30
CA LEU A 424 -1.43 -28.30 7.41
C LEU A 424 -2.23 -28.53 6.12
N ASP A 425 -1.64 -29.09 5.07
CA ASP A 425 -2.29 -29.27 3.76
C ASP A 425 -2.87 -27.94 3.24
N VAL A 426 -2.02 -26.92 3.16
CA VAL A 426 -2.31 -25.57 2.65
C VAL A 426 -1.32 -25.20 1.53
N GLU A 427 -1.72 -24.26 0.68
CA GLU A 427 -0.82 -23.66 -0.30
C GLU A 427 0.25 -22.81 0.41
N ILE A 428 1.46 -22.79 -0.14
CA ILE A 428 2.57 -21.97 0.35
C ILE A 428 3.01 -21.03 -0.76
N GLN A 429 3.16 -19.74 -0.43
CA GLN A 429 3.68 -18.76 -1.37
C GLN A 429 4.79 -17.92 -0.72
N LEU A 430 5.89 -17.68 -1.44
CA LEU A 430 6.82 -16.61 -1.12
C LEU A 430 6.25 -15.35 -1.73
N THR A 431 5.89 -14.34 -0.92
CA THR A 431 5.00 -13.26 -1.36
C THR A 431 5.69 -11.95 -1.67
N GLU A 432 6.85 -11.69 -1.05
CA GLU A 432 7.53 -10.39 -1.09
C GLU A 432 9.06 -10.56 -1.08
N TRP A 433 9.54 -11.60 -1.77
CA TRP A 433 10.94 -11.99 -1.65
C TRP A 433 11.90 -10.88 -2.08
N SER A 434 12.76 -10.54 -1.14
CA SER A 434 13.78 -9.50 -1.31
C SER A 434 15.06 -9.93 -0.59
N MET A 435 16.18 -9.94 -1.32
CA MET A 435 17.48 -10.32 -0.78
C MET A 435 18.59 -9.58 -1.50
N SER A 436 19.12 -8.53 -0.86
CA SER A 436 20.15 -7.68 -1.43
C SER A 436 21.52 -8.36 -1.43
N ALA A 437 22.32 -8.11 -2.47
CA ALA A 437 23.72 -8.45 -2.46
C ALA A 437 24.43 -7.70 -1.30
N LYS A 438 25.44 -8.34 -0.72
CA LYS A 438 26.20 -7.74 0.39
C LYS A 438 26.97 -6.49 -0.04
N GLU A 439 27.42 -6.47 -1.28
CA GLU A 439 28.13 -5.34 -1.90
C GLU A 439 27.73 -5.23 -3.38
N VAL A 440 27.75 -4.02 -3.90
CA VAL A 440 27.51 -3.75 -5.32
C VAL A 440 28.82 -3.97 -6.07
N SER A 441 29.09 -5.22 -6.39
CA SER A 441 30.28 -5.67 -7.12
C SER A 441 29.97 -6.95 -7.90
N GLU A 442 30.79 -7.30 -8.90
CA GLU A 442 30.65 -8.56 -9.63
C GLU A 442 30.62 -9.76 -8.67
N LYS A 443 31.50 -9.75 -7.65
CA LYS A 443 31.55 -10.79 -6.63
C LYS A 443 30.25 -10.84 -5.81
N GLY A 444 29.77 -9.67 -5.34
CA GLY A 444 28.54 -9.58 -4.56
C GLY A 444 27.31 -10.05 -5.34
N PHE A 445 27.22 -9.72 -6.62
CA PHE A 445 26.15 -10.21 -7.50
C PHE A 445 26.27 -11.70 -7.83
N ALA A 446 27.47 -12.23 -7.96
CA ALA A 446 27.68 -13.68 -8.13
C ALA A 446 27.26 -14.45 -6.88
N GLU A 447 27.62 -13.98 -5.68
CA GLU A 447 27.18 -14.56 -4.41
C GLU A 447 25.64 -14.49 -4.27
N GLN A 448 25.03 -13.37 -4.64
CA GLN A 448 23.57 -13.21 -4.67
C GLN A 448 22.92 -14.23 -5.62
N ALA A 449 23.43 -14.36 -6.82
CA ALA A 449 22.95 -15.29 -7.83
C ALA A 449 22.96 -16.74 -7.33
N GLU A 450 24.07 -17.20 -6.75
CA GLU A 450 24.17 -18.55 -6.18
C GLU A 450 23.24 -18.75 -4.98
N ARG A 451 23.05 -17.72 -4.16
CA ARG A 451 22.11 -17.80 -3.03
C ARG A 451 20.67 -17.98 -3.48
N TYR A 452 20.23 -17.21 -4.49
CA TYR A 452 18.90 -17.36 -5.09
C TYR A 452 18.74 -18.74 -5.73
N ALA A 453 19.71 -19.16 -6.53
CA ALA A 453 19.69 -20.49 -7.16
C ALA A 453 19.59 -21.62 -6.14
N SER A 454 20.34 -21.54 -5.03
CA SER A 454 20.31 -22.53 -3.95
C SER A 454 18.92 -22.63 -3.31
N ILE A 455 18.24 -21.48 -3.12
CA ILE A 455 16.89 -21.46 -2.55
C ILE A 455 15.89 -22.00 -3.59
N PHE A 456 15.97 -21.63 -4.87
CA PHE A 456 15.09 -22.18 -5.89
C PHE A 456 15.25 -23.69 -6.05
N ARG A 457 16.48 -24.21 -5.99
CA ARG A 457 16.71 -25.67 -5.98
C ARG A 457 16.03 -26.33 -4.78
N LEU A 458 16.11 -25.72 -3.59
CA LEU A 458 15.40 -26.21 -2.40
C LEU A 458 13.88 -26.17 -2.58
N LEU A 459 13.33 -25.07 -3.10
CA LEU A 459 11.87 -24.95 -3.36
C LEU A 459 11.41 -26.04 -4.33
N LYS A 460 12.14 -26.28 -5.43
CA LYS A 460 11.84 -27.38 -6.37
C LYS A 460 11.82 -28.75 -5.68
N GLN A 461 12.77 -29.02 -4.79
CA GLN A 461 12.83 -30.30 -4.06
C GLN A 461 11.71 -30.46 -3.04
N LEU A 462 11.25 -29.37 -2.44
CA LEU A 462 10.18 -29.39 -1.44
C LEU A 462 8.79 -29.44 -2.06
N ASP A 463 8.67 -28.93 -3.29
CA ASP A 463 7.40 -28.90 -4.01
C ASP A 463 6.95 -30.32 -4.41
N THR A 464 5.63 -30.52 -4.47
CA THR A 464 5.03 -31.79 -4.88
C THR A 464 5.46 -32.24 -6.27
N GLN A 465 5.70 -31.34 -7.21
CA GLN A 465 6.20 -31.66 -8.54
C GLN A 465 7.67 -32.13 -8.52
N GLY A 466 8.43 -31.69 -7.53
CA GLY A 466 9.79 -32.17 -7.28
C GLY A 466 9.89 -33.39 -6.38
N GLY A 467 8.74 -33.98 -6.00
CA GLY A 467 8.68 -35.16 -5.12
C GLY A 467 8.63 -34.84 -3.63
N GLY A 468 8.55 -33.58 -3.25
CA GLY A 468 8.33 -33.11 -1.89
C GLY A 468 6.87 -33.22 -1.44
N LYS A 469 6.51 -32.51 -0.38
CA LYS A 469 5.16 -32.51 0.20
C LYS A 469 4.51 -31.12 0.23
N ALA A 470 5.26 -30.08 -0.12
CA ALA A 470 4.76 -28.73 -0.08
C ALA A 470 4.01 -28.39 -1.38
N ASN A 471 2.84 -27.81 -1.27
CA ASN A 471 2.11 -27.24 -2.39
C ASN A 471 2.54 -25.78 -2.55
N ILE A 472 3.68 -25.53 -3.24
CA ILE A 472 4.21 -24.19 -3.47
C ILE A 472 3.55 -23.65 -4.74
N THR A 473 2.73 -22.62 -4.63
CA THR A 473 1.91 -22.15 -5.76
C THR A 473 2.37 -20.82 -6.36
N CYS A 474 3.19 -20.03 -5.64
CA CYS A 474 3.77 -18.80 -6.16
C CYS A 474 5.09 -18.44 -5.46
N VAL A 475 6.02 -17.88 -6.23
CA VAL A 475 7.22 -17.21 -5.72
C VAL A 475 7.23 -15.79 -6.30
N SER A 476 7.06 -14.79 -5.44
CA SER A 476 6.91 -13.40 -5.84
C SER A 476 8.08 -12.54 -5.33
N PHE A 477 8.75 -11.86 -6.25
CA PHE A 477 9.75 -10.86 -5.93
C PHE A 477 9.08 -9.54 -5.53
N PHE A 478 9.69 -8.80 -4.61
CA PHE A 478 9.15 -7.52 -4.18
C PHE A 478 9.52 -6.38 -5.14
N GLY A 479 9.22 -6.55 -6.42
CA GLY A 479 9.48 -5.63 -7.52
C GLY A 479 10.19 -6.29 -8.69
N VAL A 480 10.26 -5.60 -9.83
CA VAL A 480 10.89 -6.07 -11.07
C VAL A 480 12.35 -5.64 -11.13
N MET A 481 12.64 -4.36 -10.89
CA MET A 481 13.95 -3.74 -11.06
C MET A 481 14.45 -3.09 -9.77
N ASP A 482 15.77 -3.00 -9.64
CA ASP A 482 16.43 -2.23 -8.59
C ASP A 482 16.13 -0.72 -8.74
N GLY A 483 16.24 0.04 -7.65
CA GLY A 483 16.04 1.48 -7.67
C GLY A 483 14.57 1.94 -7.65
N TYR A 484 13.63 1.01 -7.65
CA TYR A 484 12.20 1.30 -7.60
C TYR A 484 11.60 0.74 -6.30
N THR A 485 11.49 1.58 -5.26
CA THR A 485 10.91 1.18 -3.97
C THR A 485 9.97 2.17 -3.37
N LEU A 486 9.41 1.69 -2.27
CA LEU A 486 8.52 2.36 -1.34
C LEU A 486 8.96 3.77 -0.93
N TYR A 487 10.26 4.07 -0.89
CA TYR A 487 10.80 5.29 -0.30
C TYR A 487 11.61 6.15 -1.28
N GLY A 488 11.54 5.85 -2.58
CA GLY A 488 12.23 6.65 -3.61
C GLY A 488 13.76 6.56 -3.62
N ASN A 489 14.35 5.93 -2.62
CA ASN A 489 15.79 5.74 -2.47
C ASN A 489 16.11 4.27 -2.24
N ASP A 490 15.69 3.39 -3.18
CA ASP A 490 16.09 2.00 -3.07
C ASP A 490 17.58 1.86 -3.35
N THR A 491 18.34 1.78 -2.29
CA THR A 491 19.73 1.33 -2.35
C THR A 491 19.82 -0.20 -2.36
N THR A 492 18.68 -0.90 -2.27
CA THR A 492 18.64 -2.36 -2.35
C THR A 492 18.84 -2.78 -3.80
N ASN A 493 19.69 -3.76 -4.00
CA ASN A 493 19.95 -4.37 -5.29
C ASN A 493 19.36 -5.81 -5.28
N SER A 494 18.12 -5.93 -4.84
CA SER A 494 17.51 -7.23 -4.52
C SER A 494 16.62 -7.82 -5.62
N ARG A 495 16.47 -7.11 -6.74
CA ARG A 495 15.60 -7.53 -7.85
C ARG A 495 16.37 -8.30 -8.92
N LEU A 496 15.61 -8.90 -9.87
CA LEU A 496 16.17 -9.67 -10.97
C LEU A 496 16.82 -8.79 -12.05
N PHE A 497 16.31 -7.56 -12.18
CA PHE A 497 16.81 -6.57 -13.14
C PHE A 497 17.43 -5.40 -12.38
N ASP A 498 18.44 -4.80 -12.98
CA ASP A 498 19.05 -3.58 -12.43
C ASP A 498 18.18 -2.33 -12.67
N LYS A 499 18.69 -1.17 -12.27
CA LYS A 499 17.98 0.13 -12.42
C LYS A 499 17.73 0.54 -13.88
N ASP A 500 18.42 -0.06 -14.83
CA ASP A 500 18.30 0.16 -16.28
C ASP A 500 17.56 -0.99 -16.97
N LEU A 501 16.85 -1.82 -16.19
CA LEU A 501 16.10 -3.01 -16.64
C LEU A 501 16.96 -4.07 -17.33
N GLN A 502 18.29 -4.09 -17.06
CA GLN A 502 19.14 -5.13 -17.57
C GLN A 502 19.11 -6.38 -16.66
N PRO A 503 19.06 -7.60 -17.22
CA PRO A 503 19.09 -8.82 -16.43
C PRO A 503 20.38 -8.93 -15.63
N LYS A 504 20.27 -9.13 -14.33
CA LYS A 504 21.41 -9.33 -13.42
C LYS A 504 21.85 -10.79 -13.37
N PRO A 505 23.03 -11.11 -12.82
CA PRO A 505 23.47 -12.49 -12.61
C PRO A 505 22.43 -13.37 -11.92
N VAL A 506 21.62 -12.80 -11.02
CA VAL A 506 20.52 -13.51 -10.35
C VAL A 506 19.43 -13.96 -11.33
N PHE A 507 19.11 -13.18 -12.35
CA PHE A 507 18.16 -13.56 -13.39
C PHE A 507 18.61 -14.86 -14.09
N TYR A 508 19.85 -14.88 -14.54
CA TYR A 508 20.42 -16.03 -15.25
C TYR A 508 20.49 -17.27 -14.35
N SER A 509 20.89 -17.12 -13.10
CA SER A 509 20.98 -18.25 -12.16
C SER A 509 19.61 -18.86 -11.85
N VAL A 510 18.56 -18.05 -11.78
CA VAL A 510 17.17 -18.53 -11.67
C VAL A 510 16.77 -19.26 -12.94
N SER A 511 16.99 -18.68 -14.13
CA SER A 511 16.70 -19.30 -15.42
C SER A 511 17.39 -20.68 -15.52
N ASP A 512 18.70 -20.75 -15.23
CA ASP A 512 19.47 -21.98 -15.33
C ASP A 512 18.98 -23.07 -14.36
N THR A 513 18.51 -22.68 -13.16
CA THR A 513 17.96 -23.63 -12.19
C THR A 513 16.73 -24.37 -12.73
N PHE A 514 15.97 -23.76 -13.62
CA PHE A 514 14.78 -24.37 -14.23
C PHE A 514 15.07 -25.04 -15.60
N LYS A 515 16.16 -24.66 -16.26
CA LYS A 515 16.61 -25.34 -17.50
C LYS A 515 17.33 -26.66 -17.24
N MET A 516 17.95 -26.80 -16.08
CA MET A 516 18.65 -28.03 -15.70
C MET A 516 17.66 -29.08 -15.21
N PHE A 517 17.61 -30.19 -15.90
CA PHE A 517 16.95 -31.40 -15.42
C PHE A 517 17.91 -32.08 -14.39
N TYR A 518 17.50 -32.14 -13.14
CA TYR A 518 18.15 -32.96 -12.13
C TYR A 518 17.43 -34.28 -11.97
#